data_f5d83ae8487aa53f35f635fac32916e1
#
_entry.id   f5d83ae8487aa53f35f635fac32916e1
#
_cell.length_a   1.000
_cell.length_b   1.000
_cell.length_c   1.000
_cell.angle_alpha   90.00
_cell.angle_beta   90.00
_cell.angle_gamma   90.00
#
_symmetry.space_group_name_H-M   'P 1'
#
loop_
_entity.id
_entity.type
_entity.pdbx_description
1 polymer ?
#
loop_
_entity_poly.entity_id
_entity_poly.type
_entity_poly.pdbx_seq_one_letter_code
_entity_poly.pdbx_strand_id
1 'polypeptide(L)'
;KEQAGYVSLSFETISGYGPNGAVIHYAAQKETAQDLGTDSLFLLDSGAQYTDGTTDVTRTVHFGSPTEHQRRCFTLVLKGHIALARAVFPEDTMGSKLDVLARLALWEAGLDYRHGTGHGVGAFLNVHEGPHGIHCRIRPDEQGIKIGMTTSNEPGYYEDGAFGLRIENVCICVEKMTQHNFAGKRSCTFETITMAPIQTKLIDVSLLTTHEREWLDDYHATVLATLGPLLKDNAEAFAYLVRETRPLEKSS
;
A
#
# COMPACT_ATOMS: atom_id res chain seq x y z
N LYS A 1 11.52 -10.49 -13.63
CA LYS A 1 12.68 -10.35 -14.54
C LYS A 1 12.46 -11.05 -15.89
N GLU A 2 11.57 -12.02 -15.95
CA GLU A 2 11.27 -12.81 -17.15
C GLU A 2 10.19 -12.18 -18.04
N GLN A 3 9.52 -11.14 -17.55
CA GLN A 3 8.49 -10.43 -18.32
C GLN A 3 9.12 -9.55 -19.40
N ALA A 4 8.43 -9.46 -20.54
CA ALA A 4 8.85 -8.60 -21.65
C ALA A 4 8.98 -7.15 -21.20
N GLY A 5 9.98 -6.44 -21.68
CA GLY A 5 10.22 -5.04 -21.34
C GLY A 5 10.91 -4.80 -19.99
N TYR A 6 11.26 -5.84 -19.23
CA TYR A 6 12.03 -5.67 -18.00
C TYR A 6 13.40 -5.04 -18.28
N VAL A 7 13.74 -3.99 -17.52
CA VAL A 7 15.02 -3.27 -17.63
C VAL A 7 15.89 -3.53 -16.40
N SER A 8 15.35 -3.26 -15.20
CA SER A 8 16.08 -3.36 -13.93
C SER A 8 15.10 -3.45 -12.76
N LEU A 9 15.61 -3.51 -11.54
CA LEU A 9 14.82 -3.13 -10.37
C LEU A 9 14.55 -1.62 -10.43
N SER A 10 13.39 -1.16 -9.94
CA SER A 10 13.07 0.26 -9.81
C SER A 10 13.78 0.90 -8.62
N PHE A 11 14.09 0.09 -7.60
CA PHE A 11 14.88 0.44 -6.42
C PHE A 11 15.48 -0.83 -5.78
N GLU A 12 16.36 -0.67 -4.81
CA GLU A 12 16.91 -1.79 -4.04
C GLU A 12 15.80 -2.42 -3.17
N THR A 13 15.55 -3.70 -3.33
CA THR A 13 14.49 -4.43 -2.61
C THR A 13 14.69 -4.36 -1.10
N ILE A 14 13.65 -3.95 -0.37
CA ILE A 14 13.58 -3.99 1.09
C ILE A 14 12.96 -5.33 1.51
N SER A 15 13.72 -6.13 2.24
CA SER A 15 13.31 -7.47 2.68
C SER A 15 13.61 -7.62 4.16
N GLY A 16 12.69 -7.14 5.01
CA GLY A 16 12.88 -7.04 6.47
C GLY A 16 12.03 -8.03 7.25
N TYR A 17 12.66 -8.99 7.93
CA TYR A 17 12.01 -9.89 8.86
C TYR A 17 12.20 -9.42 10.30
N GLY A 18 11.14 -9.47 11.12
CA GLY A 18 11.18 -9.06 12.51
C GLY A 18 11.71 -7.63 12.70
N PRO A 19 12.72 -7.44 13.56
CA PRO A 19 13.32 -6.13 13.83
C PRO A 19 13.86 -5.40 12.58
N ASN A 20 14.32 -6.14 11.56
CA ASN A 20 14.80 -5.54 10.33
C ASN A 20 13.67 -4.82 9.56
N GLY A 21 12.42 -5.27 9.70
CA GLY A 21 11.25 -4.60 9.15
C GLY A 21 10.99 -3.21 9.75
N ALA A 22 11.51 -2.94 10.96
CA ALA A 22 11.39 -1.62 11.59
C ALA A 22 12.33 -0.56 10.98
N VAL A 23 13.34 -0.98 10.22
CA VAL A 23 14.21 -0.07 9.47
C VAL A 23 13.56 0.23 8.12
N ILE A 24 13.05 1.44 7.95
CA ILE A 24 12.17 1.84 6.82
C ILE A 24 12.78 1.52 5.45
N HIS A 25 14.08 1.78 5.27
CA HIS A 25 14.85 1.46 4.06
C HIS A 25 15.90 0.39 4.36
N TYR A 26 15.48 -0.74 4.90
CA TYR A 26 16.39 -1.84 5.22
C TYR A 26 17.01 -2.43 3.95
N ALA A 27 18.33 -2.42 3.88
CA ALA A 27 19.09 -3.13 2.87
C ALA A 27 19.68 -4.40 3.51
N ALA A 28 19.28 -5.57 3.02
CA ALA A 28 19.75 -6.84 3.57
C ALA A 28 21.24 -7.02 3.30
N GLN A 29 22.02 -7.15 4.37
CA GLN A 29 23.46 -7.40 4.34
C GLN A 29 23.77 -8.70 5.07
N LYS A 30 24.89 -9.34 4.74
CA LYS A 30 25.27 -10.62 5.32
C LYS A 30 25.30 -10.61 6.84
N GLU A 31 25.70 -9.50 7.44
CA GLU A 31 25.86 -9.32 8.88
C GLU A 31 24.54 -9.05 9.61
N THR A 32 23.53 -8.55 8.91
CA THR A 32 22.23 -8.15 9.50
C THR A 32 21.06 -8.98 9.01
N ALA A 33 21.23 -9.75 7.92
CA ALA A 33 20.18 -10.61 7.39
C ALA A 33 19.76 -11.66 8.40
N GLN A 34 18.46 -11.95 8.44
CA GLN A 34 17.86 -12.98 9.27
C GLN A 34 17.13 -13.98 8.37
N ASP A 35 17.17 -15.25 8.77
CA ASP A 35 16.35 -16.27 8.11
C ASP A 35 14.87 -16.00 8.38
N LEU A 36 14.03 -16.28 7.38
CA LEU A 36 12.59 -16.15 7.53
C LEU A 36 12.06 -17.22 8.49
N GLY A 37 11.35 -16.78 9.51
CA GLY A 37 10.72 -17.65 10.49
C GLY A 37 9.19 -17.55 10.45
N THR A 38 8.55 -18.07 11.48
CA THR A 38 7.09 -18.07 11.65
C THR A 38 6.63 -17.32 12.89
N ASP A 39 7.51 -16.58 13.52
CA ASP A 39 7.31 -15.91 14.83
C ASP A 39 7.23 -14.38 14.72
N SER A 40 7.48 -13.80 13.53
CA SER A 40 7.37 -12.37 13.34
C SER A 40 6.84 -11.98 11.96
N LEU A 41 6.68 -10.67 11.75
CA LEU A 41 6.25 -10.08 10.49
C LEU A 41 7.42 -10.07 9.48
N PHE A 42 7.08 -10.25 8.22
CA PHE A 42 7.96 -10.07 7.08
C PHE A 42 7.43 -8.94 6.21
N LEU A 43 8.19 -7.87 6.12
CA LEU A 43 7.93 -6.74 5.22
C LEU A 43 8.77 -6.92 3.96
N LEU A 44 8.10 -6.98 2.83
CA LEU A 44 8.72 -7.01 1.50
C LEU A 44 8.24 -5.81 0.70
N ASP A 45 9.19 -4.97 0.31
CA ASP A 45 8.97 -3.86 -0.59
C ASP A 45 9.86 -4.04 -1.81
N SER A 46 9.24 -4.10 -2.98
CA SER A 46 9.93 -4.40 -4.23
C SER A 46 9.27 -3.78 -5.43
N GLY A 47 10.08 -3.46 -6.41
CA GLY A 47 9.60 -2.91 -7.66
C GLY A 47 10.54 -3.23 -8.83
N ALA A 48 9.99 -3.13 -10.02
CA ALA A 48 10.69 -3.37 -11.27
C ALA A 48 10.46 -2.21 -12.24
N GLN A 49 11.49 -1.93 -13.02
CA GLN A 49 11.44 -0.99 -14.13
C GLN A 49 11.22 -1.76 -15.42
N TYR A 50 10.16 -1.43 -16.10
CA TYR A 50 9.87 -1.86 -17.47
C TYR A 50 10.01 -0.68 -18.44
N THR A 51 10.09 -0.96 -19.73
CA THR A 51 10.16 0.09 -20.77
C THR A 51 8.89 0.95 -20.84
N ASP A 52 7.78 0.45 -20.35
CA ASP A 52 6.43 1.04 -20.40
C ASP A 52 5.81 1.29 -19.02
N GLY A 53 6.58 1.10 -17.94
CA GLY A 53 6.08 1.37 -16.60
C GLY A 53 7.06 1.05 -15.48
N THR A 54 6.80 1.64 -14.33
CA THR A 54 7.52 1.42 -13.07
C THR A 54 6.58 0.78 -12.06
N THR A 55 7.01 -0.30 -11.39
CA THR A 55 6.23 -0.91 -10.31
C THR A 55 6.85 -0.60 -8.95
N ASP A 56 5.97 -0.49 -7.96
CA ASP A 56 6.29 -0.23 -6.57
C ASP A 56 5.22 -0.87 -5.69
N VAL A 57 5.60 -1.77 -4.78
CA VAL A 57 4.63 -2.46 -3.93
C VAL A 57 5.26 -2.96 -2.64
N THR A 58 4.65 -2.61 -1.52
CA THR A 58 4.96 -3.23 -0.22
C THR A 58 3.82 -4.13 0.23
N ARG A 59 4.19 -5.32 0.70
CA ARG A 59 3.31 -6.20 1.47
C ARG A 59 4.00 -6.64 2.75
N THR A 60 3.21 -6.66 3.81
CA THR A 60 3.61 -7.26 5.08
C THR A 60 2.81 -8.54 5.28
N VAL A 61 3.50 -9.62 5.59
CA VAL A 61 2.91 -10.95 5.81
C VAL A 61 3.43 -11.58 7.08
N HIS A 62 2.69 -12.55 7.60
CA HIS A 62 3.11 -13.40 8.72
C HIS A 62 2.96 -14.87 8.32
N PHE A 63 4.02 -15.68 8.43
CA PHE A 63 3.97 -17.07 8.02
C PHE A 63 3.36 -17.99 9.10
N GLY A 64 3.41 -17.59 10.36
CA GLY A 64 2.79 -18.28 11.50
C GLY A 64 1.53 -17.58 12.01
N SER A 65 1.43 -17.38 13.32
CA SER A 65 0.30 -16.74 14.01
C SER A 65 0.71 -15.38 14.55
N PRO A 66 0.15 -14.28 14.00
CA PRO A 66 0.45 -12.94 14.48
C PRO A 66 -0.10 -12.70 15.88
N THR A 67 0.58 -11.84 16.66
CA THR A 67 0.08 -11.38 17.96
C THR A 67 -1.11 -10.42 17.78
N GLU A 68 -1.90 -10.22 18.85
CA GLU A 68 -2.98 -9.23 18.83
C GLU A 68 -2.45 -7.81 18.54
N HIS A 69 -1.28 -7.47 19.11
CA HIS A 69 -0.65 -6.17 18.87
C HIS A 69 -0.27 -5.98 17.39
N GLN A 70 0.36 -6.98 16.76
CA GLN A 70 0.69 -6.96 15.33
C GLN A 70 -0.58 -6.81 14.47
N ARG A 71 -1.63 -7.58 14.77
CA ARG A 71 -2.92 -7.49 14.06
C ARG A 71 -3.57 -6.11 14.24
N ARG A 72 -3.56 -5.57 15.45
CA ARG A 72 -4.07 -4.23 15.72
C ARG A 72 -3.32 -3.18 14.92
N CYS A 73 -1.99 -3.14 14.99
CA CYS A 73 -1.16 -2.17 14.26
C CYS A 73 -1.37 -2.30 12.75
N PHE A 74 -1.39 -3.53 12.20
CA PHE A 74 -1.64 -3.77 10.79
C PHE A 74 -3.02 -3.25 10.36
N THR A 75 -4.05 -3.49 11.16
CA THR A 75 -5.40 -3.02 10.85
C THR A 75 -5.51 -1.51 10.88
N LEU A 76 -4.84 -0.82 11.81
CA LEU A 76 -4.81 0.64 11.84
C LEU A 76 -4.12 1.24 10.59
N VAL A 77 -3.03 0.64 10.14
CA VAL A 77 -2.37 1.02 8.86
C VAL A 77 -3.30 0.75 7.68
N LEU A 78 -3.96 -0.41 7.65
CA LEU A 78 -4.94 -0.73 6.59
C LEU A 78 -6.09 0.27 6.55
N LYS A 79 -6.62 0.70 7.70
CA LYS A 79 -7.66 1.74 7.76
C LYS A 79 -7.20 3.05 7.12
N GLY A 80 -5.97 3.47 7.42
CA GLY A 80 -5.36 4.65 6.80
C GLY A 80 -5.19 4.49 5.29
N HIS A 81 -4.70 3.34 4.84
CA HIS A 81 -4.57 3.00 3.44
C HIS A 81 -5.91 3.07 2.69
N ILE A 82 -6.96 2.48 3.27
CA ILE A 82 -8.33 2.50 2.71
C ILE A 82 -8.91 3.91 2.71
N ALA A 83 -8.71 4.67 3.79
CA ALA A 83 -9.22 6.04 3.89
C ALA A 83 -8.66 6.93 2.78
N LEU A 84 -7.36 6.83 2.50
CA LEU A 84 -6.73 7.55 1.40
C LEU A 84 -7.19 7.02 0.03
N ALA A 85 -7.25 5.71 -0.17
CA ALA A 85 -7.67 5.12 -1.44
C ALA A 85 -9.11 5.51 -1.83
N ARG A 86 -10.01 5.71 -0.85
CA ARG A 86 -11.41 6.11 -1.04
C ARG A 86 -11.64 7.62 -1.04
N ALA A 87 -10.60 8.42 -0.83
CA ALA A 87 -10.74 9.86 -0.75
C ALA A 87 -11.38 10.44 -2.01
N VAL A 88 -12.32 11.37 -1.82
CA VAL A 88 -12.86 12.21 -2.89
C VAL A 88 -12.48 13.64 -2.57
N PHE A 89 -11.80 14.29 -3.50
CA PHE A 89 -11.22 15.63 -3.27
C PHE A 89 -11.26 16.48 -4.54
N PRO A 90 -11.28 17.82 -4.42
CA PRO A 90 -11.17 18.70 -5.57
C PRO A 90 -9.83 18.52 -6.29
N GLU A 91 -9.85 18.53 -7.62
CA GLU A 91 -8.61 18.54 -8.41
C GLU A 91 -7.69 19.68 -7.95
N ASP A 92 -6.38 19.45 -8.02
CA ASP A 92 -5.34 20.38 -7.56
C ASP A 92 -5.26 20.51 -6.02
N THR A 93 -5.77 19.50 -5.30
CA THR A 93 -5.59 19.40 -3.84
C THR A 93 -4.15 19.00 -3.53
N MET A 94 -3.49 19.76 -2.64
CA MET A 94 -2.15 19.45 -2.16
C MET A 94 -2.15 18.13 -1.38
N GLY A 95 -1.15 17.28 -1.64
CA GLY A 95 -1.04 15.98 -0.97
C GLY A 95 -0.91 16.07 0.54
N SER A 96 -0.37 17.18 1.06
CA SER A 96 -0.31 17.44 2.51
C SER A 96 -1.70 17.50 3.18
N LYS A 97 -2.76 17.81 2.44
CA LYS A 97 -4.14 17.74 2.95
C LYS A 97 -4.70 16.32 2.97
N LEU A 98 -4.17 15.44 2.15
CA LEU A 98 -4.60 14.04 2.06
C LEU A 98 -3.82 13.12 2.99
N ASP A 99 -2.58 13.47 3.34
CA ASP A 99 -1.70 12.69 4.22
C ASP A 99 -2.36 12.34 5.58
N VAL A 100 -3.13 13.28 6.13
CA VAL A 100 -3.85 13.08 7.41
C VAL A 100 -4.83 11.89 7.36
N LEU A 101 -5.43 11.62 6.22
CA LEU A 101 -6.38 10.50 6.07
C LEU A 101 -5.72 9.16 6.36
N ALA A 102 -4.46 9.00 5.93
CA ALA A 102 -3.70 7.78 6.17
C ALA A 102 -3.18 7.63 7.61
N ARG A 103 -3.08 8.75 8.35
CA ARG A 103 -2.54 8.75 9.73
C ARG A 103 -3.61 8.70 10.81
N LEU A 104 -4.84 9.11 10.51
CA LEU A 104 -5.88 9.36 11.52
C LEU A 104 -6.11 8.17 12.45
N ALA A 105 -6.26 6.96 11.90
CA ALA A 105 -6.47 5.76 12.71
C ALA A 105 -5.28 5.41 13.62
N LEU A 106 -4.05 5.71 13.20
CA LEU A 106 -2.85 5.55 14.02
C LEU A 106 -2.80 6.62 15.12
N TRP A 107 -3.08 7.89 14.81
CA TRP A 107 -3.08 8.98 15.79
C TRP A 107 -4.09 8.78 16.89
N GLU A 108 -5.29 8.26 16.59
CA GLU A 108 -6.30 7.90 17.59
C GLU A 108 -5.80 6.83 18.59
N ALA A 109 -4.82 6.02 18.16
CA ALA A 109 -4.17 5.03 19.02
C ALA A 109 -2.84 5.53 19.63
N GLY A 110 -2.46 6.79 19.41
CA GLY A 110 -1.18 7.35 19.87
C GLY A 110 0.04 6.84 19.07
N LEU A 111 -0.18 6.33 17.85
CA LEU A 111 0.85 5.79 16.95
C LEU A 111 1.04 6.72 15.74
N ASP A 112 2.18 6.59 15.05
CA ASP A 112 2.48 7.33 13.82
C ASP A 112 3.62 6.65 13.07
N TYR A 113 3.96 7.16 11.87
CA TYR A 113 5.13 6.78 11.09
C TYR A 113 5.90 8.02 10.58
N ARG A 114 7.21 7.85 10.28
CA ARG A 114 8.16 8.95 10.07
C ARG A 114 8.49 9.24 8.61
N HIS A 115 7.79 8.61 7.65
CA HIS A 115 7.97 8.82 6.21
C HIS A 115 6.74 9.47 5.57
N GLY A 116 6.83 9.82 4.30
CA GLY A 116 5.68 10.28 3.51
C GLY A 116 4.67 9.16 3.30
N THR A 117 3.41 9.52 3.13
CA THR A 117 2.34 8.54 2.83
C THR A 117 2.34 8.11 1.38
N GLY A 118 2.95 8.90 0.49
CA GLY A 118 3.03 8.58 -0.92
C GLY A 118 3.84 9.59 -1.72
N HIS A 119 4.23 9.17 -2.90
CA HIS A 119 5.02 9.95 -3.87
C HIS A 119 4.52 9.71 -5.28
N GLY A 120 4.85 10.60 -6.20
CA GLY A 120 4.63 10.36 -7.63
C GLY A 120 5.51 9.21 -8.11
N VAL A 121 5.00 8.45 -9.09
CA VAL A 121 5.71 7.33 -9.71
C VAL A 121 5.91 7.64 -11.19
N GLY A 122 7.16 7.62 -11.66
CA GLY A 122 7.51 7.87 -13.05
C GLY A 122 7.09 6.75 -13.99
N ALA A 123 6.78 7.09 -15.23
CA ALA A 123 6.46 6.10 -16.26
C ALA A 123 7.68 5.27 -16.68
N PHE A 124 8.85 5.88 -16.71
CA PHE A 124 10.12 5.20 -17.01
C PHE A 124 11.25 5.82 -16.22
N LEU A 125 11.92 5.00 -15.38
CA LEU A 125 12.85 5.41 -14.32
C LEU A 125 12.14 6.28 -13.27
N ASN A 126 12.85 6.66 -12.21
CA ASN A 126 12.35 7.51 -11.11
C ASN A 126 11.11 6.94 -10.44
N VAL A 127 11.28 5.86 -9.68
CA VAL A 127 10.21 5.35 -8.80
C VAL A 127 9.65 6.47 -7.91
N HIS A 128 10.49 7.39 -7.46
CA HIS A 128 10.09 8.65 -6.83
C HIS A 128 10.17 9.78 -7.85
N GLU A 129 9.02 10.18 -8.39
CA GLU A 129 8.93 11.27 -9.37
C GLU A 129 7.91 12.32 -8.96
N GLY A 130 8.39 13.57 -8.79
CA GLY A 130 7.52 14.74 -8.60
C GLY A 130 6.67 15.04 -9.85
N PRO A 131 5.91 16.16 -9.83
CA PRO A 131 5.99 17.29 -8.89
C PRO A 131 5.10 17.18 -7.64
N HIS A 132 4.39 16.09 -7.42
CA HIS A 132 3.47 15.88 -6.31
C HIS A 132 3.97 14.79 -5.35
N GLY A 133 3.41 14.78 -4.15
CA GLY A 133 3.59 13.76 -3.14
C GLY A 133 2.49 13.86 -2.08
N ILE A 134 2.32 12.83 -1.27
CA ILE A 134 1.38 12.80 -0.15
C ILE A 134 2.19 12.70 1.14
N HIS A 135 2.37 13.82 1.84
CA HIS A 135 3.18 13.90 3.05
C HIS A 135 2.86 15.17 3.85
N CYS A 136 3.14 15.16 5.15
CA CYS A 136 2.86 16.28 6.04
C CYS A 136 3.74 17.52 5.80
N ARG A 137 4.85 17.40 5.06
CA ARG A 137 5.75 18.53 4.76
C ARG A 137 5.24 19.26 3.53
N ILE A 138 5.17 20.59 3.62
CA ILE A 138 4.86 21.47 2.47
C ILE A 138 6.18 21.81 1.78
N ARG A 139 6.28 21.51 0.49
CA ARG A 139 7.43 21.87 -0.36
C ARG A 139 7.03 23.04 -1.26
N PRO A 140 7.90 24.04 -1.44
CA PRO A 140 7.56 25.26 -2.21
C PRO A 140 7.20 25.01 -3.68
N ASP A 141 7.77 23.95 -4.28
CA ASP A 141 7.62 23.56 -5.69
C ASP A 141 6.63 22.41 -5.91
N GLU A 142 5.98 21.94 -4.83
CA GLU A 142 5.00 20.87 -4.91
C GLU A 142 3.71 21.34 -5.61
N GLN A 143 3.19 20.51 -6.50
CA GLN A 143 1.90 20.72 -7.16
C GLN A 143 0.80 19.89 -6.50
N GLY A 144 -0.44 20.42 -6.60
CA GLY A 144 -1.63 19.66 -6.23
C GLY A 144 -1.83 18.46 -7.16
N ILE A 145 -2.51 17.44 -6.64
CA ILE A 145 -2.79 16.20 -7.36
C ILE A 145 -3.83 16.47 -8.45
N LYS A 146 -3.54 16.02 -9.67
CA LYS A 146 -4.36 16.19 -10.87
C LYS A 146 -4.71 14.84 -11.49
N ILE A 147 -5.81 14.83 -12.23
CA ILE A 147 -6.24 13.66 -13.01
C ILE A 147 -5.12 13.20 -13.93
N GLY A 148 -4.88 11.88 -13.94
CA GLY A 148 -3.81 11.22 -14.70
C GLY A 148 -2.48 11.07 -13.94
N MET A 149 -2.30 11.73 -12.79
CA MET A 149 -1.10 11.53 -11.97
C MET A 149 -1.13 10.17 -11.26
N THR A 150 0.00 9.48 -11.29
CA THR A 150 0.24 8.25 -10.53
C THR A 150 0.88 8.59 -9.19
N THR A 151 0.47 7.92 -8.12
CA THR A 151 1.02 8.11 -6.77
C THR A 151 1.03 6.80 -6.00
N SER A 152 2.01 6.61 -5.12
CA SER A 152 1.94 5.55 -4.11
C SER A 152 0.96 5.94 -2.99
N ASN A 153 0.44 4.93 -2.30
CA ASN A 153 -0.34 5.01 -1.07
C ASN A 153 0.23 3.96 -0.13
N GLU A 154 1.14 4.38 0.77
CA GLU A 154 2.06 3.51 1.50
C GLU A 154 2.16 3.79 3.02
N PRO A 155 1.08 3.96 3.76
CA PRO A 155 1.17 4.11 5.21
C PRO A 155 1.83 2.90 5.87
N GLY A 156 2.50 3.13 7.00
CA GLY A 156 3.19 2.09 7.75
C GLY A 156 3.17 2.31 9.26
N TYR A 157 3.75 1.37 10.00
CA TYR A 157 4.06 1.48 11.42
C TYR A 157 5.33 0.69 11.72
N TYR A 158 6.19 1.25 12.55
CA TYR A 158 7.52 0.69 12.82
C TYR A 158 7.80 0.76 14.31
N GLU A 159 8.04 -0.41 14.91
CA GLU A 159 8.37 -0.58 16.32
C GLU A 159 9.83 -1.02 16.43
N ASP A 160 10.68 -0.07 16.80
CA ASP A 160 12.13 -0.25 16.83
C ASP A 160 12.52 -1.50 17.66
N GLY A 161 13.33 -2.38 17.06
CA GLY A 161 13.77 -3.62 17.69
C GLY A 161 12.74 -4.75 17.73
N ALA A 162 11.52 -4.54 17.20
CA ALA A 162 10.45 -5.54 17.21
C ALA A 162 9.98 -5.92 15.80
N PHE A 163 9.32 -5.02 15.07
CA PHE A 163 8.81 -5.27 13.72
C PHE A 163 8.48 -3.97 12.99
N GLY A 164 8.38 -4.06 11.68
CA GLY A 164 7.78 -3.01 10.86
C GLY A 164 6.71 -3.58 9.96
N LEU A 165 5.78 -2.73 9.55
CA LEU A 165 4.75 -3.06 8.58
C LEU A 165 4.43 -1.84 7.70
N ARG A 166 4.16 -2.12 6.43
CA ARG A 166 3.71 -1.16 5.41
C ARG A 166 2.75 -1.86 4.48
N ILE A 167 1.73 -1.14 4.03
CA ILE A 167 0.79 -1.58 2.99
C ILE A 167 0.85 -0.54 1.89
N GLU A 168 1.27 -0.95 0.71
CA GLU A 168 1.47 -0.03 -0.40
C GLU A 168 0.81 -0.50 -1.68
N ASN A 169 0.14 0.43 -2.34
CA ASN A 169 -0.35 0.31 -3.71
C ASN A 169 0.02 1.56 -4.50
N VAL A 170 0.26 1.40 -5.78
CA VAL A 170 0.25 2.51 -6.74
C VAL A 170 -1.17 2.75 -7.21
N CYS A 171 -1.55 4.02 -7.26
CA CYS A 171 -2.86 4.50 -7.66
C CYS A 171 -2.76 5.54 -8.77
N ILE A 172 -3.80 5.65 -9.59
CA ILE A 172 -3.98 6.73 -10.55
C ILE A 172 -5.06 7.68 -10.04
N CYS A 173 -4.81 8.98 -10.07
CA CYS A 173 -5.84 9.99 -9.81
C CYS A 173 -6.79 10.03 -11.01
N VAL A 174 -8.07 9.75 -10.77
CA VAL A 174 -9.12 9.73 -11.79
C VAL A 174 -10.26 10.70 -11.44
N GLU A 175 -11.03 11.12 -12.44
CA GLU A 175 -12.22 11.94 -12.21
C GLU A 175 -13.30 11.13 -11.47
N LYS A 176 -13.93 11.77 -10.48
CA LYS A 176 -15.08 11.24 -9.75
C LYS A 176 -16.27 12.14 -9.94
N MET A 177 -17.32 11.61 -10.54
CA MET A 177 -18.59 12.33 -10.61
C MET A 177 -19.21 12.46 -9.22
N THR A 178 -19.56 13.69 -8.85
CA THR A 178 -20.21 14.03 -7.58
C THR A 178 -21.53 14.77 -7.83
N GLN A 179 -22.44 14.74 -6.86
CA GLN A 179 -23.75 15.41 -6.98
C GLN A 179 -23.60 16.94 -7.16
N HIS A 180 -22.61 17.52 -6.54
CA HIS A 180 -22.33 18.95 -6.61
C HIS A 180 -20.90 19.19 -7.07
N ASN A 181 -20.66 20.34 -7.69
CA ASN A 181 -19.35 20.78 -8.13
C ASN A 181 -19.05 22.15 -7.49
N PHE A 182 -18.11 22.18 -6.55
CA PHE A 182 -17.72 23.41 -5.86
C PHE A 182 -16.78 24.26 -6.73
N ALA A 183 -17.19 25.50 -6.99
CA ALA A 183 -16.40 26.48 -7.76
C ALA A 183 -15.96 26.00 -9.16
N GLY A 184 -16.72 25.11 -9.80
CA GLY A 184 -16.40 24.57 -11.14
C GLY A 184 -15.21 23.61 -11.16
N LYS A 185 -14.65 23.20 -10.02
CA LYS A 185 -13.54 22.24 -9.95
C LYS A 185 -14.05 20.81 -10.12
N ARG A 186 -13.33 20.01 -10.91
CA ARG A 186 -13.58 18.56 -10.98
C ARG A 186 -13.27 17.92 -9.64
N SER A 187 -14.00 16.86 -9.31
CA SER A 187 -13.68 16.00 -8.17
C SER A 187 -12.83 14.83 -8.63
N CYS A 188 -11.89 14.44 -7.81
CA CYS A 188 -10.95 13.34 -8.05
C CYS A 188 -11.12 12.25 -6.99
N THR A 189 -10.69 11.06 -7.34
CA THR A 189 -10.47 9.93 -6.43
C THR A 189 -9.28 9.12 -6.93
N PHE A 190 -8.90 8.08 -6.18
CA PHE A 190 -7.83 7.18 -6.58
C PHE A 190 -8.39 5.86 -7.11
N GLU A 191 -7.84 5.42 -8.24
CA GLU A 191 -8.02 4.07 -8.77
C GLU A 191 -6.74 3.27 -8.49
N THR A 192 -6.86 2.19 -7.73
CA THR A 192 -5.74 1.31 -7.40
C THR A 192 -5.38 0.43 -8.58
N ILE A 193 -4.11 0.44 -8.99
CA ILE A 193 -3.60 -0.37 -10.11
C ILE A 193 -2.68 -1.52 -9.66
N THR A 194 -2.19 -1.50 -8.43
CA THR A 194 -1.43 -2.63 -7.86
C THR A 194 -2.34 -3.82 -7.63
N MET A 195 -1.99 -4.98 -8.21
CA MET A 195 -2.73 -6.23 -8.07
C MET A 195 -1.96 -7.22 -7.20
N ALA A 196 -2.02 -7.05 -5.88
CA ALA A 196 -1.40 -7.94 -4.90
C ALA A 196 -2.32 -8.09 -3.69
N PRO A 197 -2.64 -9.30 -3.20
CA PRO A 197 -3.53 -9.46 -2.07
C PRO A 197 -2.93 -8.87 -0.78
N ILE A 198 -3.79 -8.38 0.10
CA ILE A 198 -3.47 -7.95 1.46
C ILE A 198 -3.80 -9.11 2.40
N GLN A 199 -2.82 -9.55 3.20
CA GLN A 199 -2.97 -10.77 4.00
C GLN A 199 -4.04 -10.63 5.10
N THR A 200 -5.13 -11.38 4.98
CA THR A 200 -6.31 -11.27 5.85
C THR A 200 -6.09 -11.75 7.27
N LYS A 201 -5.18 -12.71 7.51
CA LYS A 201 -4.87 -13.17 8.87
C LYS A 201 -4.27 -12.09 9.78
N LEU A 202 -3.70 -11.02 9.20
CA LEU A 202 -3.17 -9.86 9.93
C LEU A 202 -4.26 -8.85 10.30
N ILE A 203 -5.50 -9.07 9.87
CA ILE A 203 -6.59 -8.12 10.08
C ILE A 203 -7.38 -8.48 11.33
N ASP A 204 -7.57 -7.51 12.22
CA ASP A 204 -8.61 -7.53 13.24
C ASP A 204 -9.90 -6.98 12.63
N VAL A 205 -10.77 -7.88 12.19
CA VAL A 205 -12.01 -7.51 11.49
C VAL A 205 -12.95 -6.69 12.37
N SER A 206 -12.84 -6.80 13.71
CA SER A 206 -13.68 -6.02 14.64
C SER A 206 -13.40 -4.51 14.60
N LEU A 207 -12.20 -4.12 14.16
CA LEU A 207 -11.79 -2.72 14.02
C LEU A 207 -12.24 -2.08 12.69
N LEU A 208 -12.66 -2.89 11.72
CA LEU A 208 -13.09 -2.39 10.42
C LEU A 208 -14.58 -2.03 10.41
N THR A 209 -14.89 -0.89 9.84
CA THR A 209 -16.26 -0.53 9.47
C THR A 209 -16.77 -1.39 8.30
N THR A 210 -18.09 -1.42 8.09
CA THR A 210 -18.68 -2.10 6.94
C THR A 210 -18.08 -1.65 5.61
N HIS A 211 -17.94 -0.33 5.42
CA HIS A 211 -17.37 0.22 4.18
C HIS A 211 -15.89 -0.12 3.97
N GLU A 212 -15.10 -0.28 5.04
CA GLU A 212 -13.71 -0.70 4.93
C GLU A 212 -13.60 -2.18 4.55
N ARG A 213 -14.50 -3.02 5.06
CA ARG A 213 -14.60 -4.44 4.68
C ARG A 213 -15.02 -4.58 3.22
N GLU A 214 -16.08 -3.88 2.81
CA GLU A 214 -16.56 -3.86 1.42
C GLU A 214 -15.43 -3.44 0.47
N TRP A 215 -14.70 -2.38 0.78
CA TRP A 215 -13.57 -1.95 -0.04
C TRP A 215 -12.51 -3.05 -0.19
N LEU A 216 -12.15 -3.72 0.90
CA LEU A 216 -11.14 -4.79 0.85
C LEU A 216 -11.63 -6.00 0.07
N ASP A 217 -12.89 -6.40 0.26
CA ASP A 217 -13.49 -7.52 -0.47
C ASP A 217 -13.57 -7.22 -1.98
N ASP A 218 -13.96 -6.00 -2.37
CA ASP A 218 -13.99 -5.55 -3.76
C ASP A 218 -12.58 -5.50 -4.37
N TYR A 219 -11.60 -4.99 -3.61
CA TYR A 219 -10.20 -5.00 -4.03
C TYR A 219 -9.69 -6.43 -4.24
N HIS A 220 -9.94 -7.34 -3.31
CA HIS A 220 -9.54 -8.74 -3.44
C HIS A 220 -10.25 -9.45 -4.59
N ALA A 221 -11.54 -9.17 -4.82
CA ALA A 221 -12.26 -9.70 -5.98
C ALA A 221 -11.62 -9.23 -7.31
N THR A 222 -11.22 -7.96 -7.39
CA THR A 222 -10.51 -7.41 -8.56
C THR A 222 -9.15 -8.07 -8.75
N VAL A 223 -8.37 -8.24 -7.67
CA VAL A 223 -7.06 -8.92 -7.71
C VAL A 223 -7.23 -10.37 -8.20
N LEU A 224 -8.20 -11.11 -7.67
CA LEU A 224 -8.47 -12.49 -8.11
C LEU A 224 -8.89 -12.56 -9.58
N ALA A 225 -9.79 -11.69 -10.01
CA ALA A 225 -10.25 -11.64 -11.39
C ALA A 225 -9.12 -11.32 -12.38
N THR A 226 -8.20 -10.44 -11.99
CA THR A 226 -7.08 -10.01 -12.83
C THR A 226 -5.97 -11.05 -12.88
N LEU A 227 -5.53 -11.57 -11.73
CA LEU A 227 -4.37 -12.46 -11.65
C LEU A 227 -4.72 -13.93 -11.82
N GLY A 228 -5.95 -14.34 -11.50
CA GLY A 228 -6.36 -15.73 -11.57
C GLY A 228 -6.08 -16.38 -12.93
N PRO A 229 -6.51 -15.78 -14.06
CA PRO A 229 -6.23 -16.31 -15.39
C PRO A 229 -4.72 -16.44 -15.70
N LEU A 230 -3.89 -15.56 -15.13
CA LEU A 230 -2.43 -15.53 -15.36
C LEU A 230 -1.68 -16.57 -14.52
N LEU A 231 -2.26 -16.99 -13.40
CA LEU A 231 -1.62 -17.91 -12.43
C LEU A 231 -2.17 -19.35 -12.49
N LYS A 232 -3.15 -19.63 -13.37
CA LYS A 232 -3.81 -20.94 -13.46
C LYS A 232 -2.86 -22.12 -13.68
N ASP A 233 -1.73 -21.89 -14.35
CA ASP A 233 -0.74 -22.92 -14.65
C ASP A 233 0.31 -23.08 -13.53
N ASN A 234 0.26 -22.24 -12.48
CA ASN A 234 1.05 -22.36 -11.27
C ASN A 234 0.11 -22.65 -10.08
N ALA A 235 -0.07 -23.92 -9.77
CA ALA A 235 -1.05 -24.38 -8.78
C ALA A 235 -0.81 -23.79 -7.36
N GLU A 236 0.46 -23.60 -6.95
CA GLU A 236 0.80 -23.05 -5.63
C GLU A 236 0.46 -21.54 -5.56
N ALA A 237 0.88 -20.78 -6.58
CA ALA A 237 0.58 -19.35 -6.65
C ALA A 237 -0.92 -19.10 -6.77
N PHE A 238 -1.64 -19.90 -7.57
CA PHE A 238 -3.08 -19.80 -7.70
C PHE A 238 -3.80 -20.15 -6.38
N ALA A 239 -3.38 -21.20 -5.68
CA ALA A 239 -3.95 -21.58 -4.38
C ALA A 239 -3.71 -20.49 -3.32
N TYR A 240 -2.51 -19.86 -3.32
CA TYR A 240 -2.20 -18.70 -2.48
C TYR A 240 -3.13 -17.54 -2.80
N LEU A 241 -3.25 -17.17 -4.08
CA LEU A 241 -4.12 -16.08 -4.52
C LEU A 241 -5.56 -16.30 -4.05
N VAL A 242 -6.14 -17.46 -4.33
CA VAL A 242 -7.52 -17.81 -3.93
C VAL A 242 -7.70 -17.74 -2.40
N ARG A 243 -6.71 -18.19 -1.63
CA ARG A 243 -6.78 -18.13 -0.16
C ARG A 243 -6.76 -16.70 0.36
N GLU A 244 -5.83 -15.87 -0.14
CA GLU A 244 -5.63 -14.50 0.38
C GLU A 244 -6.66 -13.49 -0.16
N THR A 245 -7.46 -13.86 -1.17
CA THR A 245 -8.51 -13.00 -1.73
C THR A 245 -9.92 -13.42 -1.32
N ARG A 246 -10.07 -14.33 -0.34
CA ARG A 246 -11.39 -14.68 0.20
C ARG A 246 -12.02 -13.47 0.88
N PRO A 247 -13.32 -13.25 0.70
CA PRO A 247 -14.03 -12.23 1.45
C PRO A 247 -13.86 -12.42 2.96
N LEU A 248 -13.82 -11.30 3.68
CA LEU A 248 -13.77 -11.34 5.13
C LEU A 248 -15.05 -11.98 5.70
N GLU A 249 -14.90 -12.84 6.71
CA GLU A 249 -16.05 -13.41 7.39
C GLU A 249 -16.91 -12.30 8.00
N LYS A 250 -18.22 -12.40 7.79
CA LYS A 250 -19.17 -11.49 8.44
C LYS A 250 -19.12 -11.75 9.94
N SER A 251 -18.83 -10.71 10.73
CA SER A 251 -18.99 -10.79 12.17
C SER A 251 -20.44 -11.18 12.47
N SER A 252 -20.63 -12.33 13.11
CA SER A 252 -21.91 -12.83 13.60
C SER A 252 -22.50 -11.89 14.68
#